data_dea75e13211c20c869d506a0b1faf3b5
#
_entry.id   dea75e13211c20c869d506a0b1faf3b5
#
_cell.length_a   1.000
_cell.length_b   1.000
_cell.length_c   1.000
_cell.angle_alpha   90.00
_cell.angle_beta   90.00
_cell.angle_gamma   90.00
#
_symmetry.space_group_name_H-M   'P 1'
#
loop_
_entity.id
_entity.type
_entity.pdbx_description
1 polymer ?
#
loop_
_entity_poly.entity_id
_entity_poly.type
_entity_poly.pdbx_seq_one_letter_code
_entity_poly.pdbx_strand_id
1 'polypeptide(L)'
;MIRIRFHGRGGHGTKTASRVVGTAAFLSGYQAQDSPYYGAERRGAAVVAYTRVDEAPILERGAIDQPDLIVVADETLLDAADAQVLSGQSTASAIFVNAQDAGPLKENFGIAPPVVAVDLTTLTLEILGSASALSSGLAAAAAAMSGIIVQEHFVAALREEFAQLGLESEETEKNVQVG
;
A
#
# COMPACT_ATOMS: atom_id res chain seq x y z
N MET A 1 7.33 -15.64 -5.10
CA MET A 1 7.55 -14.29 -4.49
C MET A 1 6.51 -13.34 -5.01
N ILE A 2 5.86 -12.56 -4.14
CA ILE A 2 4.96 -11.46 -4.48
C ILE A 2 5.71 -10.15 -4.20
N ARG A 3 5.71 -9.24 -5.18
CA ARG A 3 6.40 -7.94 -5.12
C ARG A 3 5.36 -6.82 -5.15
N ILE A 4 5.25 -6.09 -4.05
CA ILE A 4 4.29 -5.01 -3.87
C ILE A 4 5.03 -3.68 -3.83
N ARG A 5 4.57 -2.72 -4.63
CA ARG A 5 5.12 -1.37 -4.69
C ARG A 5 4.04 -0.37 -4.32
N PHE A 6 4.30 0.39 -3.26
CA PHE A 6 3.40 1.43 -2.77
C PHE A 6 3.89 2.79 -3.22
N HIS A 7 3.02 3.58 -3.81
CA HIS A 7 3.27 4.96 -4.20
C HIS A 7 2.36 5.91 -3.43
N GLY A 8 2.93 6.96 -2.87
CA GLY A 8 2.19 8.00 -2.15
C GLY A 8 2.96 9.30 -2.08
N ARG A 9 2.45 10.23 -1.28
CA ARG A 9 3.16 11.45 -0.92
C ARG A 9 3.56 11.42 0.56
N GLY A 10 4.52 12.25 0.93
CA GLY A 10 4.89 12.41 2.34
C GLY A 10 3.67 12.75 3.20
N GLY A 11 3.37 11.90 4.20
CA GLY A 11 2.19 12.00 5.06
C GLY A 11 1.04 11.03 4.76
N HIS A 12 1.01 10.34 3.62
CA HIS A 12 -0.06 9.38 3.28
C HIS A 12 0.07 8.01 3.96
N GLY A 13 1.06 7.81 4.82
CA GLY A 13 1.23 6.54 5.54
C GLY A 13 1.70 5.36 4.67
N THR A 14 2.26 5.62 3.50
CA THR A 14 2.73 4.61 2.55
C THR A 14 3.75 3.64 3.15
N LYS A 15 4.68 4.16 3.97
CA LYS A 15 5.67 3.33 4.69
C LYS A 15 4.99 2.43 5.74
N THR A 16 4.04 2.99 6.49
CA THR A 16 3.27 2.25 7.48
C THR A 16 2.45 1.14 6.82
N ALA A 17 1.80 1.43 5.68
CA ALA A 17 1.06 0.42 4.92
C ALA A 17 1.98 -0.74 4.47
N SER A 18 3.15 -0.44 3.94
CA SER A 18 4.16 -1.44 3.54
C SER A 18 4.57 -2.34 4.72
N ARG A 19 4.82 -1.76 5.92
CA ARG A 19 5.16 -2.51 7.14
C ARG A 19 4.01 -3.39 7.61
N VAL A 20 2.80 -2.85 7.70
CA VAL A 20 1.60 -3.62 8.10
C VAL A 20 1.44 -4.86 7.21
N VAL A 21 1.58 -4.70 5.88
CA VAL A 21 1.51 -5.84 4.94
C VAL A 21 2.64 -6.84 5.18
N GLY A 22 3.85 -6.37 5.43
CA GLY A 22 4.99 -7.23 5.77
C GLY A 22 4.76 -8.03 7.05
N THR A 23 4.32 -7.37 8.13
CA THR A 23 3.99 -8.01 9.40
C THR A 23 2.83 -9.00 9.25
N ALA A 24 1.76 -8.63 8.51
CA ALA A 24 0.62 -9.51 8.26
C ALA A 24 1.01 -10.77 7.46
N ALA A 25 1.87 -10.62 6.47
CA ALA A 25 2.40 -11.75 5.71
C ALA A 25 3.27 -12.67 6.59
N PHE A 26 4.10 -12.09 7.46
CA PHE A 26 4.89 -12.86 8.42
C PHE A 26 4.01 -13.65 9.40
N LEU A 27 2.98 -13.02 9.95
CA LEU A 27 1.99 -13.70 10.81
C LEU A 27 1.22 -14.81 10.05
N SER A 28 1.09 -14.67 8.74
CA SER A 28 0.49 -15.67 7.85
C SER A 28 1.44 -16.82 7.47
N GLY A 29 2.67 -16.83 8.02
CA GLY A 29 3.64 -17.91 7.83
C GLY A 29 4.61 -17.73 6.65
N TYR A 30 4.62 -16.55 6.03
CA TYR A 30 5.53 -16.22 4.94
C TYR A 30 6.81 -15.52 5.43
N GLN A 31 7.85 -15.53 4.61
CA GLN A 31 8.97 -14.60 4.73
C GLN A 31 8.53 -13.25 4.16
N ALA A 32 8.79 -12.17 4.88
CA ALA A 32 8.44 -10.84 4.44
C ALA A 32 9.64 -9.89 4.56
N GLN A 33 9.72 -8.94 3.64
CA GLN A 33 10.70 -7.87 3.65
C GLN A 33 10.00 -6.58 3.25
N ASP A 34 9.96 -5.60 4.15
CA ASP A 34 9.59 -4.23 3.83
C ASP A 34 10.83 -3.36 3.69
N SER A 35 10.81 -2.44 2.75
CA SER A 35 11.91 -1.52 2.47
C SER A 35 11.35 -0.18 2.01
N PRO A 36 11.32 0.84 2.87
CA PRO A 36 10.99 2.18 2.43
C PRO A 36 12.15 2.74 1.59
N TYR A 37 11.83 3.29 0.43
CA TYR A 37 12.82 4.03 -0.36
C TYR A 37 12.91 5.46 0.18
N TYR A 38 14.07 5.78 0.75
CA TYR A 38 14.37 7.13 1.23
C TYR A 38 14.93 7.95 0.06
N GLY A 39 14.04 8.66 -0.65
CA GLY A 39 14.45 9.80 -1.49
C GLY A 39 14.66 11.05 -0.63
N ALA A 40 14.95 12.20 -1.25
CA ALA A 40 15.00 13.48 -0.55
C ALA A 40 13.60 13.79 0.04
N GLU A 41 13.38 13.45 1.30
CA GLU A 41 12.08 13.60 1.96
C GLU A 41 11.70 15.09 2.04
N ARG A 42 10.70 15.47 1.27
CA ARG A 42 10.01 16.75 1.36
C ARG A 42 8.52 16.47 1.54
N ARG A 43 7.86 17.24 2.40
CA ARG A 43 6.40 17.15 2.55
C ARG A 43 5.75 17.31 1.18
N GLY A 44 4.91 16.35 0.78
CA GLY A 44 4.25 16.32 -0.53
C GLY A 44 5.08 15.73 -1.68
N ALA A 45 6.38 15.43 -1.50
CA ALA A 45 7.15 14.71 -2.50
C ALA A 45 6.67 13.26 -2.65
N ALA A 46 6.84 12.70 -3.85
CA ALA A 46 6.54 11.29 -4.10
C ALA A 46 7.40 10.39 -3.20
N VAL A 47 6.76 9.41 -2.56
CA VAL A 47 7.37 8.41 -1.68
C VAL A 47 7.05 7.04 -2.22
N VAL A 48 8.03 6.15 -2.25
CA VAL A 48 7.85 4.76 -2.65
C VAL A 48 8.26 3.85 -1.49
N ALA A 49 7.46 2.82 -1.23
CA ALA A 49 7.81 1.75 -0.31
C ALA A 49 7.60 0.39 -0.98
N TYR A 50 8.36 -0.60 -0.55
CA TYR A 50 8.38 -1.92 -1.14
C TYR A 50 8.09 -2.98 -0.10
N THR A 51 7.25 -3.96 -0.45
CA THR A 51 7.07 -5.18 0.33
C THR A 51 7.29 -6.39 -0.58
N ARG A 52 8.12 -7.33 -0.16
CA ARG A 52 8.30 -8.62 -0.79
C ARG A 52 7.79 -9.70 0.14
N VAL A 53 7.08 -10.68 -0.40
CA VAL A 53 6.56 -11.82 0.35
C VAL A 53 6.88 -13.11 -0.40
N ASP A 54 7.41 -14.12 0.31
CA ASP A 54 7.74 -15.42 -0.28
C ASP A 54 7.61 -16.53 0.79
N GLU A 55 7.50 -17.77 0.37
CA GLU A 55 7.64 -18.94 1.24
C GLU A 55 9.11 -19.20 1.60
N ALA A 56 10.03 -18.86 0.71
CA ALA A 56 11.48 -19.02 0.87
C ALA A 56 12.15 -17.71 1.36
N PRO A 57 13.38 -17.78 1.92
CA PRO A 57 14.14 -16.59 2.31
C PRO A 57 14.35 -15.63 1.15
N ILE A 58 14.02 -14.34 1.38
CA ILE A 58 14.10 -13.28 0.37
C ILE A 58 15.53 -12.75 0.28
N LEU A 59 16.20 -13.04 -0.83
CA LEU A 59 17.57 -12.58 -1.09
C LEU A 59 17.62 -11.30 -1.93
N GLU A 60 16.53 -10.95 -2.63
CA GLU A 60 16.45 -9.72 -3.41
C GLU A 60 16.54 -8.47 -2.51
N ARG A 61 17.19 -7.42 -3.01
CA ARG A 61 17.37 -6.13 -2.34
C ARG A 61 17.14 -4.99 -3.33
N GLY A 62 16.95 -3.77 -2.81
CA GLY A 62 16.77 -2.58 -3.64
C GLY A 62 15.34 -2.38 -4.15
N ALA A 63 15.23 -1.61 -5.23
CA ALA A 63 13.95 -1.28 -5.83
C ALA A 63 13.24 -2.50 -6.42
N ILE A 64 11.92 -2.44 -6.50
CA ILE A 64 11.10 -3.40 -7.24
C ILE A 64 10.82 -2.80 -8.61
N ASP A 65 11.51 -3.30 -9.63
CA ASP A 65 11.35 -2.80 -11.00
C ASP A 65 10.16 -3.46 -11.72
N GLN A 66 9.82 -4.69 -11.34
CA GLN A 66 8.68 -5.45 -11.89
C GLN A 66 7.72 -5.85 -10.76
N PRO A 67 6.76 -4.99 -10.41
CA PRO A 67 5.80 -5.28 -9.35
C PRO A 67 4.70 -6.24 -9.82
N ASP A 68 4.29 -7.14 -8.92
CA ASP A 68 3.08 -7.95 -9.08
C ASP A 68 1.83 -7.16 -8.66
N LEU A 69 2.00 -6.24 -7.68
CA LEU A 69 0.95 -5.34 -7.20
C LEU A 69 1.50 -3.93 -7.05
N ILE A 70 0.79 -2.95 -7.60
CA ILE A 70 1.03 -1.52 -7.42
C ILE A 70 -0.10 -0.93 -6.60
N VAL A 71 0.23 -0.24 -5.50
CA VAL A 71 -0.73 0.43 -4.61
C VAL A 71 -0.47 1.93 -4.65
N VAL A 72 -1.48 2.70 -5.05
CA VAL A 72 -1.37 4.15 -5.29
C VAL A 72 -2.26 4.89 -4.30
N ALA A 73 -1.65 5.67 -3.42
CA ALA A 73 -2.35 6.43 -2.38
C ALA A 73 -2.95 7.75 -2.89
N ASP A 74 -2.55 8.22 -4.06
CA ASP A 74 -2.96 9.50 -4.64
C ASP A 74 -2.94 9.38 -6.16
N GLU A 75 -4.12 9.40 -6.80
CA GLU A 75 -4.25 9.24 -8.25
C GLU A 75 -3.46 10.29 -9.05
N THR A 76 -3.23 11.49 -8.49
CA THR A 76 -2.44 12.53 -9.17
C THR A 76 -0.98 12.13 -9.39
N LEU A 77 -0.49 11.07 -8.73
CA LEU A 77 0.84 10.52 -8.98
C LEU A 77 0.94 9.80 -10.33
N LEU A 78 -0.18 9.40 -10.92
CA LEU A 78 -0.19 8.79 -12.27
C LEU A 78 0.23 9.77 -13.35
N ASP A 79 -0.02 11.09 -13.14
CA ASP A 79 0.42 12.16 -14.03
C ASP A 79 1.87 12.62 -13.74
N ALA A 80 2.42 12.25 -12.58
CA ALA A 80 3.74 12.70 -12.16
C ALA A 80 4.82 11.81 -12.79
N ALA A 81 5.48 12.31 -13.83
CA ALA A 81 6.50 11.55 -14.57
C ALA A 81 7.67 11.05 -13.69
N ASP A 82 8.04 11.82 -12.67
CA ASP A 82 9.09 11.49 -11.71
C ASP A 82 8.67 10.40 -10.71
N ALA A 83 7.38 10.19 -10.48
CA ALA A 83 6.86 9.16 -9.61
C ALA A 83 6.94 7.75 -10.21
N GLN A 84 7.02 7.64 -11.54
CA GLN A 84 7.17 6.38 -12.30
C GLN A 84 6.22 5.26 -11.84
N VAL A 85 4.98 5.61 -11.46
CA VAL A 85 4.01 4.70 -10.83
C VAL A 85 3.79 3.43 -11.65
N LEU A 86 3.64 3.58 -12.96
CA LEU A 86 3.32 2.48 -13.87
C LEU A 86 4.56 1.78 -14.46
N SER A 87 5.78 2.19 -14.05
CA SER A 87 7.01 1.58 -14.57
C SER A 87 7.06 0.10 -14.20
N GLY A 88 7.43 -0.75 -15.16
CA GLY A 88 7.59 -2.19 -14.97
C GLY A 88 6.28 -2.97 -14.76
N GLN A 89 5.11 -2.34 -14.94
CA GLN A 89 3.84 -3.07 -14.95
C GLN A 89 3.78 -4.08 -16.08
N SER A 90 3.12 -5.19 -15.87
CA SER A 90 2.82 -6.20 -16.88
C SER A 90 1.32 -6.52 -16.88
N THR A 91 0.83 -7.26 -17.86
CA THR A 91 -0.57 -7.73 -17.88
C THR A 91 -0.91 -8.68 -16.73
N ALA A 92 0.09 -9.25 -16.07
CA ALA A 92 -0.06 -10.10 -14.89
C ALA A 92 -0.06 -9.31 -13.58
N SER A 93 0.34 -8.03 -13.61
CA SER A 93 0.28 -7.16 -12.43
C SER A 93 -1.17 -6.84 -12.06
N ALA A 94 -1.40 -6.38 -10.83
CA ALA A 94 -2.65 -5.74 -10.40
C ALA A 94 -2.35 -4.34 -9.89
N ILE A 95 -3.32 -3.42 -10.01
CA ILE A 95 -3.15 -2.04 -9.56
C ILE A 95 -4.33 -1.64 -8.67
N PHE A 96 -4.02 -1.15 -7.48
CA PHE A 96 -4.96 -0.47 -6.61
C PHE A 96 -4.72 1.04 -6.66
N VAL A 97 -5.77 1.82 -6.77
CA VAL A 97 -5.69 3.29 -6.72
C VAL A 97 -6.71 3.83 -5.73
N ASN A 98 -6.26 4.70 -4.83
CA ASN A 98 -7.17 5.51 -4.02
C ASN A 98 -7.80 6.56 -4.93
N ALA A 99 -8.97 6.24 -5.46
CA ALA A 99 -9.76 7.06 -6.39
C ALA A 99 -11.23 6.62 -6.37
N GLN A 100 -12.10 7.44 -6.90
CA GLN A 100 -13.55 7.13 -6.94
C GLN A 100 -13.90 6.09 -8.00
N ASP A 101 -13.22 6.09 -9.15
CA ASP A 101 -13.56 5.24 -10.31
C ASP A 101 -12.29 4.77 -11.05
N ALA A 102 -12.26 3.48 -11.35
CA ALA A 102 -11.19 2.85 -12.12
C ALA A 102 -11.29 3.08 -13.65
N GLY A 103 -12.49 3.33 -14.16
CA GLY A 103 -12.74 3.46 -15.61
C GLY A 103 -11.92 4.58 -16.25
N PRO A 104 -12.06 5.84 -15.80
CA PRO A 104 -11.30 6.96 -16.31
C PRO A 104 -9.78 6.78 -16.18
N LEU A 105 -9.31 6.12 -15.11
CA LEU A 105 -7.88 5.87 -14.92
C LEU A 105 -7.33 4.92 -15.99
N LYS A 106 -8.05 3.85 -16.32
CA LYS A 106 -7.64 2.92 -17.37
C LYS A 106 -7.52 3.60 -18.73
N GLU A 107 -8.51 4.41 -19.08
CA GLU A 107 -8.56 5.11 -20.37
C GLU A 107 -7.47 6.17 -20.49
N ASN A 108 -7.34 7.03 -19.48
CA ASN A 108 -6.44 8.17 -19.51
C ASN A 108 -4.95 7.76 -19.48
N PHE A 109 -4.63 6.70 -18.75
CA PHE A 109 -3.24 6.27 -18.54
C PHE A 109 -2.86 5.00 -19.31
N GLY A 110 -3.78 4.44 -20.11
CA GLY A 110 -3.51 3.23 -20.90
C GLY A 110 -3.12 2.02 -20.03
N ILE A 111 -3.76 1.88 -18.86
CA ILE A 111 -3.41 0.82 -17.90
C ILE A 111 -3.94 -0.53 -18.40
N ALA A 112 -3.04 -1.45 -18.71
CA ALA A 112 -3.37 -2.79 -19.20
C ALA A 112 -3.80 -3.77 -18.10
N PRO A 113 -3.18 -3.80 -16.89
CA PRO A 113 -3.57 -4.73 -15.84
C PRO A 113 -4.93 -4.42 -15.22
N PRO A 114 -5.50 -5.37 -14.44
CA PRO A 114 -6.68 -5.10 -13.62
C PRO A 114 -6.46 -3.92 -12.67
N VAL A 115 -7.41 -2.99 -12.63
CA VAL A 115 -7.40 -1.83 -11.72
C VAL A 115 -8.59 -1.93 -10.77
N VAL A 116 -8.31 -1.78 -9.49
CA VAL A 116 -9.30 -1.61 -8.41
C VAL A 116 -9.19 -0.18 -7.89
N ALA A 117 -10.30 0.54 -7.80
CA ALA A 117 -10.36 1.87 -7.21
C ALA A 117 -11.31 1.87 -6.01
N VAL A 118 -10.89 2.51 -4.93
CA VAL A 118 -11.72 2.77 -3.74
C VAL A 118 -11.36 4.15 -3.22
N ASP A 119 -12.36 4.97 -2.90
CA ASP A 119 -12.17 6.29 -2.28
C ASP A 119 -11.85 6.14 -0.78
N LEU A 120 -10.61 5.79 -0.48
CA LEU A 120 -10.10 5.71 0.88
C LEU A 120 -10.07 7.08 1.56
N THR A 121 -9.94 8.16 0.79
CA THR A 121 -9.89 9.53 1.32
C THR A 121 -11.18 9.89 2.03
N THR A 122 -12.33 9.65 1.40
CA THR A 122 -13.64 9.84 2.01
C THR A 122 -13.83 8.92 3.20
N LEU A 123 -13.50 7.62 3.05
CA LEU A 123 -13.64 6.63 4.12
C LEU A 123 -12.82 7.02 5.38
N THR A 124 -11.57 7.41 5.21
CA THR A 124 -10.71 7.80 6.34
C THR A 124 -11.15 9.12 6.96
N LEU A 125 -11.67 10.04 6.18
CA LEU A 125 -12.24 11.28 6.71
C LEU A 125 -13.45 11.02 7.60
N GLU A 126 -14.34 10.12 7.21
CA GLU A 126 -15.54 9.75 7.96
C GLU A 126 -15.21 9.01 9.26
N ILE A 127 -14.28 8.06 9.24
CA ILE A 127 -13.96 7.20 10.39
C ILE A 127 -12.92 7.82 11.31
N LEU A 128 -11.83 8.37 10.73
CA LEU A 128 -10.68 8.87 11.46
C LEU A 128 -10.65 10.40 11.60
N GLY A 129 -11.54 11.12 10.91
CA GLY A 129 -11.52 12.57 10.85
C GLY A 129 -10.30 13.15 10.08
N SER A 130 -9.60 12.33 9.29
CA SER A 130 -8.40 12.73 8.55
C SER A 130 -8.36 12.12 7.15
N ALA A 131 -8.38 12.96 6.14
CA ALA A 131 -8.28 12.54 4.73
C ALA A 131 -6.89 12.03 4.32
N SER A 132 -5.88 12.15 5.17
CA SER A 132 -4.50 11.71 4.91
C SER A 132 -4.07 10.46 5.68
N ALA A 133 -4.92 9.93 6.56
CA ALA A 133 -4.64 8.75 7.37
C ALA A 133 -4.89 7.44 6.58
N LEU A 134 -4.27 7.31 5.40
CA LEU A 134 -4.58 6.25 4.42
C LEU A 134 -3.91 4.90 4.70
N SER A 135 -3.01 4.81 5.70
CA SER A 135 -2.13 3.63 5.86
C SER A 135 -2.86 2.31 6.04
N SER A 136 -3.93 2.28 6.84
CA SER A 136 -4.72 1.06 7.09
C SER A 136 -5.48 0.62 5.83
N GLY A 137 -6.15 1.53 5.15
CA GLY A 137 -6.89 1.23 3.92
C GLY A 137 -5.96 0.77 2.77
N LEU A 138 -4.80 1.42 2.59
CA LEU A 138 -3.80 0.99 1.60
C LEU A 138 -3.24 -0.40 1.92
N ALA A 139 -2.97 -0.67 3.21
CA ALA A 139 -2.50 -1.97 3.65
C ALA A 139 -3.57 -3.05 3.45
N ALA A 140 -4.85 -2.75 3.75
CA ALA A 140 -5.96 -3.67 3.54
C ALA A 140 -6.15 -4.01 2.07
N ALA A 141 -6.13 -3.01 1.20
CA ALA A 141 -6.19 -3.22 -0.24
C ALA A 141 -5.06 -4.14 -0.74
N ALA A 142 -3.83 -3.90 -0.28
CA ALA A 142 -2.68 -4.73 -0.64
C ALA A 142 -2.81 -6.15 -0.08
N ALA A 143 -3.24 -6.32 1.17
CA ALA A 143 -3.45 -7.63 1.79
C ALA A 143 -4.51 -8.44 1.04
N ALA A 144 -5.67 -7.84 0.78
CA ALA A 144 -6.77 -8.49 0.05
C ALA A 144 -6.36 -8.88 -1.38
N MET A 145 -5.70 -7.98 -2.12
CA MET A 145 -5.28 -8.22 -3.49
C MET A 145 -4.10 -9.20 -3.60
N SER A 146 -3.31 -9.38 -2.54
CA SER A 146 -2.25 -10.38 -2.49
C SER A 146 -2.78 -11.82 -2.48
N GLY A 147 -3.98 -12.02 -1.93
CA GLY A 147 -4.64 -13.33 -1.82
C GLY A 147 -4.01 -14.31 -0.82
N ILE A 148 -2.99 -13.89 -0.08
CA ILE A 148 -2.22 -14.77 0.84
C ILE A 148 -2.36 -14.38 2.31
N ILE A 149 -2.87 -13.19 2.60
CA ILE A 149 -3.02 -12.67 3.95
C ILE A 149 -4.46 -12.87 4.40
N VAL A 150 -4.65 -13.54 5.53
CA VAL A 150 -5.98 -13.71 6.13
C VAL A 150 -6.32 -12.52 7.02
N GLN A 151 -7.60 -12.19 7.12
CA GLN A 151 -8.09 -11.02 7.86
C GLN A 151 -7.62 -10.98 9.31
N GLU A 152 -7.62 -12.11 10.00
CA GLU A 152 -7.18 -12.17 11.40
C GLU A 152 -5.72 -11.71 11.57
N HIS A 153 -4.82 -12.17 10.70
CA HIS A 153 -3.40 -11.78 10.73
C HIS A 153 -3.21 -10.33 10.31
N PHE A 154 -4.02 -9.83 9.38
CA PHE A 154 -4.01 -8.43 8.99
C PHE A 154 -4.39 -7.51 10.16
N VAL A 155 -5.48 -7.82 10.86
CA VAL A 155 -5.93 -7.05 12.03
C VAL A 155 -4.89 -7.10 13.17
N ALA A 156 -4.28 -8.28 13.41
CA ALA A 156 -3.21 -8.40 14.39
C ALA A 156 -1.99 -7.53 14.03
N ALA A 157 -1.59 -7.52 12.75
CA ALA A 157 -0.50 -6.69 12.26
C ALA A 157 -0.79 -5.18 12.39
N LEU A 158 -2.03 -4.74 12.07
CA LEU A 158 -2.44 -3.35 12.28
C LEU A 158 -2.26 -2.93 13.74
N ARG A 159 -2.77 -3.74 14.68
CA ARG A 159 -2.67 -3.45 16.11
C ARG A 159 -1.21 -3.39 16.58
N GLU A 160 -0.38 -4.32 16.12
CA GLU A 160 1.04 -4.35 16.48
C GLU A 160 1.78 -3.12 15.95
N GLU A 161 1.65 -2.81 14.67
CA GLU A 161 2.37 -1.71 14.04
C GLU A 161 1.93 -0.34 14.58
N PHE A 162 0.62 -0.15 14.82
CA PHE A 162 0.12 1.10 15.37
C PHE A 162 0.47 1.30 16.84
N ALA A 163 0.51 0.22 17.64
CA ALA A 163 1.03 0.28 18.99
C ALA A 163 2.51 0.69 19.03
N GLN A 164 3.33 0.19 18.09
CA GLN A 164 4.73 0.61 17.93
C GLN A 164 4.88 2.09 17.54
N LEU A 165 3.89 2.64 16.83
CA LEU A 165 3.85 4.08 16.49
C LEU A 165 3.31 4.95 17.64
N GLY A 166 2.87 4.33 18.73
CA GLY A 166 2.36 5.03 19.91
C GLY A 166 0.91 5.51 19.78
N LEU A 167 0.13 4.95 18.86
CA LEU A 167 -1.32 5.22 18.76
C LEU A 167 -2.04 4.62 19.97
N GLU A 168 -3.03 5.37 20.49
CA GLU A 168 -3.92 4.88 21.53
C GLU A 168 -4.84 3.77 21.03
N SER A 169 -5.35 2.93 21.93
CA SER A 169 -6.19 1.79 21.58
C SER A 169 -7.44 2.19 20.78
N GLU A 170 -8.09 3.31 21.15
CA GLU A 170 -9.28 3.79 20.43
C GLU A 170 -8.96 4.18 18.99
N GLU A 171 -7.86 4.89 18.78
CA GLU A 171 -7.41 5.29 17.45
C GLU A 171 -6.99 4.08 16.61
N THR A 172 -6.35 3.09 17.23
CA THR A 172 -6.01 1.82 16.59
C THR A 172 -7.26 1.07 16.12
N GLU A 173 -8.30 0.96 16.95
CA GLU A 173 -9.55 0.28 16.56
C GLU A 173 -10.30 1.02 15.45
N LYS A 174 -10.27 2.35 15.41
CA LYS A 174 -10.79 3.11 14.25
C LYS A 174 -10.01 2.79 12.97
N ASN A 175 -8.70 2.64 13.05
CA ASN A 175 -7.87 2.22 11.91
C ASN A 175 -8.18 0.78 11.45
N VAL A 176 -8.53 -0.11 12.37
CA VAL A 176 -9.01 -1.47 12.04
C VAL A 176 -10.34 -1.43 11.28
N GLN A 177 -11.21 -0.45 11.56
CA GLN A 177 -12.48 -0.28 10.81
C GLN A 177 -12.27 0.23 9.39
N VAL A 178 -11.18 0.95 9.11
CA VAL A 178 -10.82 1.41 7.76
C VAL A 178 -10.23 0.26 6.94
N GLY A 179 -9.47 -0.61 7.56
CA GLY A 179 -8.82 -1.77 6.94
C GLY A 179 -9.75 -2.98 6.88
#